data_2db8c80162568d37c8449318db11a04b
#
_entry.id   2db8c80162568d37c8449318db11a04b
#
_cell.length_a   1.000
_cell.length_b   1.000
_cell.length_c   1.000
_cell.angle_alpha   90.00
_cell.angle_beta   90.00
_cell.angle_gamma   90.00
#
_symmetry.space_group_name_H-M   'P 1'
#
loop_
_entity.id
_entity.type
_entity.pdbx_description
1 polymer ?
#
loop_
_entity_poly.entity_id
_entity_poly.type
_entity_poly.pdbx_seq_one_letter_code
_entity_poly.pdbx_strand_id
1 'polypeptide(L)'
;MNGKLYVVGTPIGNLSDFSPRAVSTLEAVDFIAAEDTRVTLKLLNHFGIKKEMVSYYEHNRRERGEMICSRIQQGENCAIVTDAGMPAISDPGEDLVRLCHELGIQVVSVPGPTAFATALAVSGMETGRFTFEGFLSVSKKSR
;
A
#
# COMPACT_ATOMS: atom_id res chain seq x y z
N MET A 1 19.54 0.78 -14.77
CA MET A 1 18.88 -0.36 -14.11
C MET A 1 17.68 0.15 -13.35
N ASN A 2 16.55 -0.51 -13.48
CA ASN A 2 15.34 -0.09 -12.79
C ASN A 2 15.47 -0.31 -11.28
N GLY A 3 14.80 0.56 -10.52
CA GLY A 3 14.48 0.30 -9.13
C GLY A 3 13.31 -0.68 -9.01
N LYS A 4 12.72 -0.73 -7.84
CA LYS A 4 11.60 -1.64 -7.52
C LYS A 4 10.47 -0.88 -6.87
N LEU A 5 9.26 -1.43 -7.00
CA LEU A 5 8.10 -1.00 -6.23
C LEU A 5 7.89 -1.99 -5.08
N TYR A 6 7.83 -1.50 -3.86
CA TYR A 6 7.52 -2.30 -2.67
C TYR A 6 6.10 -1.99 -2.24
N VAL A 7 5.28 -3.03 -2.13
CA VAL A 7 3.90 -2.93 -1.63
C VAL A 7 3.94 -3.29 -0.15
N VAL A 8 3.77 -2.31 0.72
CA VAL A 8 4.08 -2.45 2.14
C VAL A 8 2.81 -2.38 2.98
N GLY A 9 2.56 -3.42 3.78
CA GLY A 9 1.46 -3.45 4.73
C GLY A 9 1.74 -2.59 5.95
N THR A 10 0.74 -1.83 6.40
CA THR A 10 0.81 -0.95 7.57
C THR A 10 -0.17 -1.41 8.65
N PRO A 11 -0.01 -0.94 9.91
CA PRO A 11 -0.90 -1.35 10.99
C PRO A 11 -2.37 -1.00 10.73
N ILE A 12 -3.27 -1.81 11.28
CA ILE A 12 -4.73 -1.63 11.18
C ILE A 12 -5.35 -1.29 12.53
N GLY A 13 -4.61 -0.64 13.41
CA GLY A 13 -5.09 -0.20 14.71
C GLY A 13 -4.12 -0.45 15.86
N ASN A 14 -3.03 -1.18 15.60
CA ASN A 14 -2.01 -1.43 16.62
C ASN A 14 -0.63 -1.26 16.00
N LEU A 15 0.12 -0.28 16.45
CA LEU A 15 1.45 0.03 15.92
C LEU A 15 2.44 -1.13 16.08
N SER A 16 2.20 -2.02 17.05
CA SER A 16 3.04 -3.22 17.25
C SER A 16 2.96 -4.21 16.10
N ASP A 17 1.97 -4.10 15.24
CA ASP A 17 1.80 -4.98 14.07
C ASP A 17 2.56 -4.48 12.84
N PHE A 18 3.31 -3.41 12.98
CA PHE A 18 4.20 -2.94 11.91
C PHE A 18 5.46 -3.79 11.93
N SER A 19 5.67 -4.58 10.87
CA SER A 19 6.76 -5.55 10.86
C SER A 19 8.13 -4.86 10.81
N PRO A 20 9.18 -5.47 11.40
CA PRO A 20 10.55 -4.96 11.24
C PRO A 20 10.96 -4.81 9.77
N ARG A 21 10.54 -5.73 8.91
CA ARG A 21 10.83 -5.66 7.49
C ARG A 21 10.12 -4.48 6.81
N ALA A 22 8.90 -4.16 7.22
CA ALA A 22 8.19 -2.97 6.72
C ALA A 22 8.95 -1.70 7.11
N VAL A 23 9.36 -1.59 8.36
CA VAL A 23 10.15 -0.45 8.84
C VAL A 23 11.44 -0.30 8.04
N SER A 24 12.21 -1.38 7.91
CA SER A 24 13.49 -1.33 7.18
C SER A 24 13.30 -1.02 5.69
N THR A 25 12.23 -1.50 5.09
CA THR A 25 11.92 -1.20 3.68
C THR A 25 11.62 0.29 3.50
N LEU A 26 10.79 0.87 4.38
CA LEU A 26 10.47 2.30 4.30
C LEU A 26 11.70 3.18 4.56
N GLU A 27 12.64 2.72 5.38
CA GLU A 27 13.91 3.41 5.58
C GLU A 27 14.82 3.33 4.35
N ALA A 28 14.77 2.22 3.63
CA ALA A 28 15.70 1.95 2.53
C ALA A 28 15.28 2.52 1.18
N VAL A 29 13.97 2.70 0.94
CA VAL A 29 13.49 3.24 -0.34
C VAL A 29 13.84 4.72 -0.49
N ASP A 30 13.76 5.21 -1.73
CA ASP A 30 14.07 6.60 -2.03
C ASP A 30 12.88 7.52 -1.75
N PHE A 31 11.67 7.03 -1.94
CA PHE A 31 10.45 7.78 -1.64
C PHE A 31 9.27 6.85 -1.39
N ILE A 32 8.23 7.42 -0.79
CA ILE A 32 7.01 6.67 -0.40
C ILE A 32 5.80 7.30 -1.09
N ALA A 33 5.01 6.47 -1.76
CA ALA A 33 3.70 6.87 -2.28
C ALA A 33 2.64 6.52 -1.23
N ALA A 34 1.83 7.49 -0.84
CA ALA A 34 0.84 7.34 0.21
C ALA A 34 -0.51 7.93 -0.22
N GLU A 35 -1.60 7.27 0.19
CA GLU A 35 -2.95 7.77 -0.07
C GLU A 35 -3.17 9.12 0.63
N ASP A 36 -2.97 9.15 1.92
CA ASP A 36 -3.00 10.38 2.70
C ASP A 36 -1.63 10.56 3.38
N THR A 37 -0.86 11.51 2.87
CA THR A 37 0.49 11.76 3.38
C THR A 37 0.50 12.19 4.84
N ARG A 38 -0.59 12.80 5.34
CA ARG A 38 -0.69 13.21 6.74
C ARG A 38 -0.80 12.02 7.68
N VAL A 39 -1.57 11.00 7.29
CA VAL A 39 -1.71 9.76 8.07
C VAL A 39 -0.38 9.01 8.08
N THR A 40 0.23 8.86 6.92
CA THR A 40 1.52 8.16 6.80
C THR A 40 2.63 8.89 7.55
N LEU A 41 2.62 10.23 7.54
CA LEU A 41 3.61 11.01 8.27
C LEU A 41 3.59 10.68 9.77
N LYS A 42 2.41 10.54 10.36
CA LYS A 42 2.29 10.16 11.78
C LYS A 42 2.94 8.81 12.05
N LEU A 43 2.70 7.85 11.16
CA LEU A 43 3.30 6.52 11.27
C LEU A 43 4.83 6.60 11.17
N LEU A 44 5.34 7.31 10.17
CA LEU A 44 6.79 7.46 9.97
C LEU A 44 7.43 8.16 11.17
N ASN A 45 6.81 9.22 11.68
CA ASN A 45 7.33 9.94 12.85
C ASN A 45 7.41 9.04 14.09
N HIS A 46 6.42 8.16 14.28
CA HIS A 46 6.44 7.23 15.41
C HIS A 46 7.65 6.30 15.36
N PHE A 47 8.07 5.89 14.16
CA PHE A 47 9.20 4.98 13.97
C PHE A 47 10.50 5.71 13.62
N GLY A 48 10.52 7.03 13.67
CA GLY A 48 11.73 7.83 13.43
C GLY A 48 12.19 7.80 11.98
N ILE A 49 11.29 7.59 11.04
CA ILE A 49 11.62 7.53 9.60
C ILE A 49 11.37 8.89 8.96
N LYS A 50 12.40 9.42 8.29
CA LYS A 50 12.27 10.64 7.48
C LYS A 50 12.46 10.28 6.02
N LYS A 51 11.42 10.49 5.20
CA LYS A 51 11.44 10.10 3.81
C LYS A 51 10.53 11.03 3.00
N GLU A 52 10.94 11.31 1.77
CA GLU A 52 10.08 12.01 0.81
C GLU A 52 8.81 11.21 0.58
N MET A 53 7.66 11.89 0.60
CA MET A 53 6.39 11.28 0.28
C MET A 53 5.73 11.97 -0.89
N VAL A 54 5.08 11.19 -1.75
CA VAL A 54 4.23 11.70 -2.80
C VAL A 54 2.81 11.18 -2.58
N SER A 55 1.82 12.02 -2.82
CA SER A 55 0.43 11.59 -2.69
C SER A 55 0.01 10.74 -3.88
N TYR A 56 -0.72 9.65 -3.59
CA TYR A 56 -1.26 8.76 -4.61
C TYR A 56 -2.68 8.35 -4.18
N TYR A 57 -3.68 9.00 -4.75
CA TYR A 57 -5.07 8.75 -4.41
C TYR A 57 -5.93 8.75 -5.69
N GLU A 58 -7.20 8.43 -5.56
CA GLU A 58 -8.09 8.19 -6.70
C GLU A 58 -8.06 9.30 -7.76
N HIS A 59 -8.05 10.57 -7.34
CA HIS A 59 -8.13 11.69 -8.26
C HIS A 59 -6.82 12.06 -8.96
N ASN A 60 -5.67 11.58 -8.47
CA ASN A 60 -4.37 11.88 -9.07
C ASN A 60 -3.60 10.64 -9.55
N ARG A 61 -4.17 9.45 -9.40
CA ARG A 61 -3.45 8.17 -9.60
C ARG A 61 -2.84 7.99 -10.99
N ARG A 62 -3.51 8.49 -12.02
CA ARG A 62 -3.01 8.35 -13.39
C ARG A 62 -1.70 9.11 -13.59
N GLU A 63 -1.74 10.40 -13.29
CA GLU A 63 -0.59 11.29 -13.44
C GLU A 63 0.55 10.92 -12.49
N ARG A 64 0.21 10.65 -11.23
CA ARG A 64 1.20 10.25 -10.23
C ARG A 64 1.79 8.88 -10.51
N GLY A 65 0.98 7.93 -11.00
CA GLY A 65 1.47 6.61 -11.38
C GLY A 65 2.54 6.67 -12.45
N GLU A 66 2.33 7.49 -13.48
CA GLU A 66 3.32 7.69 -14.54
C GLU A 66 4.61 8.31 -14.00
N MET A 67 4.50 9.30 -13.13
CA MET A 67 5.65 9.94 -12.49
C MET A 67 6.43 8.98 -11.61
N ILE A 68 5.72 8.19 -10.80
CA ILE A 68 6.35 7.20 -9.92
C ILE A 68 7.11 6.16 -10.74
N CYS A 69 6.48 5.62 -11.77
CA CYS A 69 7.13 4.63 -12.63
C CYS A 69 8.34 5.19 -13.36
N SER A 70 8.28 6.45 -13.80
CA SER A 70 9.42 7.12 -14.41
C SER A 70 10.61 7.19 -13.46
N ARG A 71 10.38 7.55 -12.21
CA ARG A 71 11.43 7.60 -11.19
C ARG A 71 12.02 6.22 -10.92
N ILE A 72 11.17 5.19 -10.88
CA ILE A 72 11.63 3.81 -10.66
C ILE A 72 12.48 3.35 -11.85
N GLN A 73 12.09 3.68 -13.07
CA GLN A 73 12.88 3.36 -14.27
C GLN A 73 14.23 4.06 -14.29
N GLN A 74 14.35 5.19 -13.60
CA GLN A 74 15.62 5.91 -13.43
C GLN A 74 16.49 5.35 -12.30
N GLY A 75 16.05 4.29 -11.64
CA GLY A 75 16.83 3.58 -10.62
C GLY A 75 16.39 3.83 -9.19
N GLU A 76 15.36 4.65 -8.94
CA GLU A 76 14.85 4.88 -7.58
C GLU A 76 13.94 3.74 -7.14
N ASN A 77 13.94 3.48 -5.85
CA ASN A 77 13.01 2.53 -5.23
C ASN A 77 11.85 3.29 -4.57
N CYS A 78 10.65 2.80 -4.77
CA CYS A 78 9.44 3.36 -4.18
C CYS A 78 8.73 2.32 -3.32
N ALA A 79 8.19 2.75 -2.20
CA ALA A 79 7.24 1.95 -1.43
C ALA A 79 5.85 2.59 -1.55
N ILE A 80 4.83 1.77 -1.80
CA ILE A 80 3.45 2.24 -1.72
C ILE A 80 2.84 1.73 -0.43
N VAL A 81 2.17 2.63 0.29
CA VAL A 81 1.43 2.34 1.52
C VAL A 81 0.02 2.89 1.40
N THR A 82 -0.88 2.32 2.19
CA THR A 82 -2.21 2.85 2.39
C THR A 82 -2.35 3.35 3.82
N ASP A 83 -3.47 3.97 4.16
CA ASP A 83 -3.70 4.49 5.52
C ASP A 83 -3.70 3.38 6.56
N ALA A 84 -4.17 2.19 6.19
CA ALA A 84 -4.18 1.03 7.08
C ALA A 84 -4.22 -0.27 6.27
N GLY A 85 -3.34 -1.21 6.57
CA GLY A 85 -3.33 -2.54 5.97
C GLY A 85 -2.50 -2.65 4.71
N MET A 86 -2.83 -3.65 3.89
CA MET A 86 -2.17 -3.90 2.61
C MET A 86 -2.77 -3.00 1.52
N PRO A 87 -1.94 -2.26 0.77
CA PRO A 87 -2.43 -1.49 -0.36
C PRO A 87 -2.79 -2.39 -1.55
N ALA A 88 -3.42 -1.82 -2.57
CA ALA A 88 -3.72 -2.44 -3.86
C ALA A 88 -4.81 -3.53 -3.84
N ILE A 89 -5.53 -3.71 -2.74
CA ILE A 89 -6.67 -4.63 -2.67
C ILE A 89 -7.92 -3.81 -2.36
N SER A 90 -8.75 -3.53 -3.37
CA SER A 90 -9.86 -2.57 -3.31
C SER A 90 -9.42 -1.22 -2.74
N ASP A 91 -8.22 -0.78 -3.14
CA ASP A 91 -7.52 0.33 -2.52
C ASP A 91 -6.60 0.97 -3.55
N PRO A 92 -6.21 2.23 -3.41
CA PRO A 92 -5.22 2.82 -4.32
C PRO A 92 -3.94 1.99 -4.36
N GLY A 93 -3.38 1.88 -5.55
CA GLY A 93 -2.17 1.09 -5.78
C GLY A 93 -2.36 -0.05 -6.78
N GLU A 94 -3.58 -0.53 -6.96
CA GLU A 94 -3.88 -1.57 -7.95
C GLU A 94 -3.42 -1.14 -9.35
N ASP A 95 -3.75 0.08 -9.74
CA ASP A 95 -3.38 0.63 -11.04
C ASP A 95 -1.86 0.81 -11.15
N LEU A 96 -1.21 1.23 -10.07
CA LEU A 96 0.24 1.40 -10.05
C LEU A 96 0.96 0.07 -10.23
N VAL A 97 0.50 -0.97 -9.54
CA VAL A 97 1.06 -2.32 -9.67
C VAL A 97 0.90 -2.82 -11.11
N ARG A 98 -0.29 -2.62 -11.68
CA ARG A 98 -0.54 -3.00 -13.08
C ARG A 98 0.42 -2.29 -14.04
N LEU A 99 0.58 -0.98 -13.86
CA LEU A 99 1.48 -0.18 -14.70
C LEU A 99 2.93 -0.65 -14.55
N CYS A 100 3.37 -0.98 -13.35
CA CYS A 100 4.69 -1.53 -13.11
C CYS A 100 4.89 -2.84 -13.89
N HIS A 101 3.91 -3.75 -13.88
CA HIS A 101 4.00 -4.99 -14.65
C HIS A 101 4.08 -4.71 -16.16
N GLU A 102 3.31 -3.78 -16.66
CA GLU A 102 3.34 -3.40 -18.08
C GLU A 102 4.71 -2.84 -18.49
N LEU A 103 5.39 -2.15 -17.58
CA LEU A 103 6.68 -1.52 -17.82
C LEU A 103 7.87 -2.41 -17.44
N GLY A 104 7.64 -3.64 -17.00
CA GLY A 104 8.71 -4.56 -16.61
C GLY A 104 9.40 -4.18 -15.30
N ILE A 105 8.74 -3.41 -14.44
CA ILE A 105 9.24 -3.03 -13.12
C ILE A 105 8.92 -4.14 -12.13
N GLN A 106 9.92 -4.56 -11.36
CA GLN A 106 9.72 -5.57 -10.32
C GLN A 106 8.89 -5.01 -9.17
N VAL A 107 7.86 -5.78 -8.78
CA VAL A 107 7.00 -5.45 -7.64
C VAL A 107 7.26 -6.47 -6.53
N VAL A 108 7.56 -6.00 -5.34
CA VAL A 108 7.89 -6.83 -4.18
C VAL A 108 6.85 -6.60 -3.09
N SER A 109 6.27 -7.67 -2.58
CA SER A 109 5.35 -7.58 -1.44
C SER A 109 6.12 -7.63 -0.13
N VAL A 110 5.78 -6.70 0.77
CA VAL A 110 6.20 -6.76 2.19
C VAL A 110 4.91 -7.00 2.98
N PRO A 111 4.60 -8.26 3.30
CA PRO A 111 3.33 -8.61 3.92
C PRO A 111 3.09 -7.90 5.24
N GLY A 112 1.83 -7.55 5.48
CA GLY A 112 1.41 -6.89 6.70
C GLY A 112 -0.03 -7.17 7.03
N PRO A 113 -0.60 -6.45 8.00
CA PRO A 113 -1.97 -6.64 8.44
C PRO A 113 -2.98 -6.49 7.30
N THR A 114 -4.01 -7.35 7.33
CA THR A 114 -5.10 -7.35 6.35
C THR A 114 -6.41 -7.54 7.10
N ALA A 115 -7.29 -6.55 7.05
CA ALA A 115 -8.51 -6.53 7.87
C ALA A 115 -9.43 -7.71 7.56
N PHE A 116 -9.68 -8.00 6.28
CA PHE A 116 -10.61 -9.08 5.93
C PHE A 116 -10.08 -10.46 6.37
N ALA A 117 -8.81 -10.74 6.20
CA ALA A 117 -8.20 -12.00 6.62
C ALA A 117 -8.19 -12.12 8.13
N THR A 118 -7.90 -11.05 8.85
CA THR A 118 -7.93 -11.00 10.30
C THR A 118 -9.34 -11.26 10.83
N ALA A 119 -10.35 -10.63 10.25
CA ALA A 119 -11.74 -10.83 10.63
C ALA A 119 -12.18 -12.27 10.40
N LEU A 120 -11.84 -12.86 9.27
CA LEU A 120 -12.14 -14.25 8.96
C LEU A 120 -11.50 -15.20 9.97
N ALA A 121 -10.24 -14.94 10.33
CA ALA A 121 -9.49 -15.81 11.23
C ALA A 121 -10.14 -15.94 12.61
N VAL A 122 -10.83 -14.90 13.08
CA VAL A 122 -11.46 -14.89 14.41
C VAL A 122 -12.99 -15.07 14.37
N SER A 123 -13.56 -15.22 13.18
CA SER A 123 -15.02 -15.23 13.02
C SER A 123 -15.69 -16.49 13.56
N GLY A 124 -14.96 -17.61 13.65
CA GLY A 124 -15.55 -18.90 13.98
C GLY A 124 -16.36 -19.54 12.86
N MET A 125 -16.42 -18.90 11.70
CA MET A 125 -17.11 -19.40 10.51
C MET A 125 -16.19 -20.29 9.68
N GLU A 126 -16.76 -21.09 8.77
CA GLU A 126 -15.95 -21.85 7.82
C GLU A 126 -15.21 -20.89 6.89
N THR A 127 -13.90 -21.08 6.75
CA THR A 127 -13.04 -20.18 5.99
C THR A 127 -12.40 -20.82 4.76
N GLY A 128 -12.73 -22.08 4.48
CA GLY A 128 -12.19 -22.80 3.32
C GLY A 128 -12.55 -22.15 1.98
N ARG A 129 -13.67 -21.46 1.95
CA ARG A 129 -14.10 -20.66 0.80
C ARG A 129 -14.76 -19.39 1.32
N PHE A 130 -14.45 -18.27 0.69
CA PHE A 130 -15.08 -16.99 0.98
C PHE A 130 -14.99 -16.11 -0.27
N THR A 131 -15.84 -15.07 -0.31
CA THR A 131 -15.82 -14.09 -1.38
C THR A 131 -15.50 -12.72 -0.81
N PHE A 132 -14.53 -12.05 -1.41
CA PHE A 132 -14.20 -10.66 -1.09
C PHE A 132 -14.90 -9.76 -2.10
N GLU A 133 -15.93 -9.05 -1.64
CA GLU A 133 -16.76 -8.18 -2.49
C GLU A 133 -16.28 -6.73 -2.53
N GLY A 134 -15.22 -6.41 -1.78
CA GLY A 134 -14.77 -5.03 -1.63
C GLY A 134 -15.59 -4.27 -0.61
N PHE A 135 -15.63 -2.95 -0.77
CA PHE A 135 -16.39 -2.08 0.13
C PHE A 135 -17.83 -1.97 -0.30
N LEU A 136 -18.73 -1.85 0.68
CA LEU A 136 -20.14 -1.59 0.39
C LEU A 136 -20.29 -0.23 -0.27
N SER A 137 -21.27 -0.14 -1.19
CA SER A 137 -21.60 1.13 -1.81
C SER A 137 -22.07 2.14 -0.75
N VAL A 138 -21.59 3.39 -0.85
CA VAL A 138 -22.06 4.48 0.00
C VAL A 138 -23.44 4.99 -0.43
N SER A 139 -23.91 4.64 -1.65
CA SER A 139 -25.23 5.01 -2.14
C SER A 139 -26.28 4.08 -1.52
N LYS A 140 -27.34 4.68 -0.92
CA LYS A 140 -28.46 3.92 -0.38
C LYS A 140 -29.18 3.06 -1.42
N LYS A 141 -29.15 3.47 -2.69
CA LYS A 141 -29.79 2.71 -3.78
C LYS A 141 -29.03 1.48 -4.20
N SER A 142 -27.73 1.41 -3.90
CA SER A 142 -26.85 0.32 -4.33
C SER A 142 -26.53 -0.70 -3.24
N ARG A 143 -26.97 -0.42 -2.01
CA ARG A 143 -26.71 -1.31 -0.87
C ARG A 143 -27.67 -2.48 -0.84
#